data_26fcce863fc0d0b4737df4bcf49026d1
#
_entry.id   26fcce863fc0d0b4737df4bcf49026d1
#
_cell.length_a   1.000
_cell.length_b   1.000
_cell.length_c   1.000
_cell.angle_alpha   90.00
_cell.angle_beta   90.00
_cell.angle_gamma   90.00
#
_symmetry.space_group_name_H-M   'P 1'
#
loop_
_entity.id
_entity.type
_entity.pdbx_description
1 polymer ?
#
loop_
_entity_poly.entity_id
_entity_poly.type
_entity_poly.pdbx_seq_one_letter_code
_entity_poly.pdbx_strand_id
1 'polypeptide(L)'
;MNEVPSEQWFMDAAAINIEWIRLAYDKWNTNERDFLLGDASNYHGLVKEDLNKLKAVISWAEKNNLKIVIAPLSLPGCRWSQNNNDKPDMCLWENYAYQQKAIQFWIDLASELKYFSCIVAYDILNEPCPELFTNIEEQTVPGEAERFLNWYSRFKNTPHDLFSFYQRIIKAIRTVDTVTPVMVEAGFYAQPSAYLEWPEKLEDIKVLYSFHMYEPYSFTSVNNFRNGNKYTYPGKIQFGSDEIWWDRSVMELYLKPFTDWLKKHTIPVNRVVASEFGCVRRNKGVDLYLDDIITVLENRGYHWAFYSYREDGWDGYDYELGTQDLGWEYWKAVENGEKPPLPRKNNTLFDIILNRLITTE
;
A
#
# COMPACT_ATOMS: atom_id res chain seq x y z
N MET A 1 -4.58 1.19 10.06
CA MET A 1 -4.96 1.29 11.50
C MET A 1 -6.34 0.69 11.69
N ASN A 2 -6.53 -0.12 12.73
CA ASN A 2 -7.84 -0.72 13.04
C ASN A 2 -8.75 0.26 13.80
N GLU A 3 -8.18 1.29 14.40
CA GLU A 3 -8.91 2.36 15.11
C GLU A 3 -8.68 3.70 14.41
N VAL A 4 -9.61 4.62 14.61
CA VAL A 4 -9.48 5.99 14.09
C VAL A 4 -8.30 6.67 14.80
N PRO A 5 -7.28 7.18 14.08
CA PRO A 5 -6.14 7.85 14.71
C PRO A 5 -6.60 9.11 15.46
N SER A 6 -5.90 9.42 16.55
CA SER A 6 -6.15 10.66 17.31
C SER A 6 -5.40 11.85 16.69
N GLU A 7 -5.77 13.08 17.05
CA GLU A 7 -5.01 14.27 16.66
C GLU A 7 -3.54 14.19 17.16
N GLN A 8 -3.31 13.62 18.36
CA GLN A 8 -1.97 13.42 18.90
C GLN A 8 -1.08 12.55 18.01
N TRP A 9 -1.66 11.54 17.36
CA TRP A 9 -0.93 10.70 16.40
C TRP A 9 -0.36 11.53 15.24
N PHE A 10 -1.12 12.50 14.72
CA PHE A 10 -0.65 13.39 13.65
C PHE A 10 0.40 14.38 14.15
N MET A 11 0.26 14.88 15.39
CA MET A 11 1.27 15.73 16.02
C MET A 11 2.60 14.98 16.18
N ASP A 12 2.55 13.74 16.64
CA ASP A 12 3.74 12.89 16.81
C ASP A 12 4.41 12.58 15.46
N ALA A 13 3.62 12.28 14.42
CA ALA A 13 4.13 12.04 13.07
C ALA A 13 4.83 13.28 12.49
N ALA A 14 4.21 14.46 12.64
CA ALA A 14 4.81 15.72 12.20
C ALA A 14 6.11 16.04 12.98
N ALA A 15 6.16 15.72 14.28
CA ALA A 15 7.33 15.97 15.13
C ALA A 15 8.60 15.21 14.71
N ILE A 16 8.45 14.13 13.96
CA ILE A 16 9.56 13.34 13.39
C ILE A 16 9.75 13.59 11.89
N ASN A 17 9.20 14.68 11.34
CA ASN A 17 9.31 15.09 9.94
C ASN A 17 8.67 14.11 8.93
N ILE A 18 7.67 13.34 9.31
CA ILE A 18 6.83 12.67 8.31
C ILE A 18 6.12 13.76 7.52
N GLU A 19 6.26 13.75 6.18
CA GLU A 19 5.66 14.75 5.31
C GLU A 19 4.27 14.36 4.81
N TRP A 20 4.06 13.07 4.58
CA TRP A 20 2.82 12.55 4.05
C TRP A 20 2.47 11.16 4.58
N ILE A 21 1.19 10.85 4.55
CA ILE A 21 0.63 9.63 5.09
C ILE A 21 -0.28 9.00 4.02
N ARG A 22 -0.07 7.73 3.74
CA ARG A 22 -1.03 6.92 3.00
C ARG A 22 -2.08 6.40 3.97
N LEU A 23 -3.29 6.92 3.88
CA LEU A 23 -4.36 6.71 4.85
C LEU A 23 -5.32 5.62 4.35
N ALA A 24 -5.14 4.40 4.86
CA ALA A 24 -6.08 3.29 4.67
C ALA A 24 -7.07 3.27 5.86
N TYR A 25 -8.33 3.54 5.59
CA TYR A 25 -9.38 3.77 6.60
C TYR A 25 -10.38 2.62 6.74
N ASP A 26 -10.35 1.64 5.87
CA ASP A 26 -11.36 0.57 5.78
C ASP A 26 -11.42 -0.32 7.04
N LYS A 27 -10.33 -0.34 7.81
CA LYS A 27 -10.25 -1.09 9.07
C LYS A 27 -10.86 -0.35 10.26
N TRP A 28 -11.30 0.89 10.10
CA TRP A 28 -11.94 1.63 11.20
C TRP A 28 -13.26 0.99 11.55
N ASN A 29 -13.39 0.62 12.82
CA ASN A 29 -14.44 -0.26 13.27
C ASN A 29 -15.84 0.30 12.97
N THR A 30 -16.59 -0.46 12.19
CA THR A 30 -18.02 -0.25 11.93
C THR A 30 -18.69 -1.59 12.19
N ASN A 31 -19.57 -1.65 13.14
CA ASN A 31 -20.29 -2.89 13.45
C ASN A 31 -21.03 -3.37 12.20
N GLU A 32 -20.66 -4.55 11.70
CA GLU A 32 -21.37 -5.31 10.67
C GLU A 32 -21.51 -4.67 9.27
N ARG A 33 -20.70 -3.66 8.93
CA ARG A 33 -20.73 -3.02 7.61
C ARG A 33 -19.35 -2.54 7.15
N ASP A 34 -19.19 -2.30 5.84
CA ASP A 34 -17.96 -1.74 5.26
C ASP A 34 -17.89 -0.22 5.53
N PHE A 35 -16.75 0.25 6.02
CA PHE A 35 -16.54 1.69 6.27
C PHE A 35 -16.68 2.49 4.96
N LEU A 36 -17.35 3.62 5.00
CA LEU A 36 -17.77 4.47 3.89
C LEU A 36 -18.72 3.81 2.88
N LEU A 37 -18.56 2.55 2.56
CA LEU A 37 -19.31 1.84 1.51
C LEU A 37 -20.72 1.41 2.00
N GLY A 38 -20.85 1.16 3.30
CA GLY A 38 -22.03 0.49 3.85
C GLY A 38 -22.05 -1.00 3.51
N ASP A 39 -22.14 -1.34 2.23
CA ASP A 39 -22.03 -2.71 1.72
C ASP A 39 -21.28 -2.70 0.39
N ALA A 40 -20.06 -3.28 0.36
CA ALA A 40 -19.27 -3.41 -0.84
C ALA A 40 -19.96 -4.25 -1.93
N SER A 41 -20.85 -5.17 -1.55
CA SER A 41 -21.64 -5.96 -2.51
C SER A 41 -22.77 -5.14 -3.13
N ASN A 42 -23.23 -4.08 -2.46
CA ASN A 42 -24.39 -3.30 -2.91
C ASN A 42 -24.28 -1.81 -2.56
N TYR A 43 -23.30 -1.12 -3.13
CA TYR A 43 -23.08 0.30 -2.91
C TYR A 43 -24.26 1.17 -3.36
N HIS A 44 -24.72 2.07 -2.48
CA HIS A 44 -25.82 3.02 -2.71
C HIS A 44 -25.46 4.48 -2.42
N GLY A 45 -24.21 4.76 -2.05
CA GLY A 45 -23.73 6.08 -1.66
C GLY A 45 -22.89 6.02 -0.39
N LEU A 46 -22.14 7.09 -0.12
CA LEU A 46 -21.26 7.17 1.05
C LEU A 46 -22.05 7.18 2.36
N VAL A 47 -21.61 6.38 3.34
CA VAL A 47 -22.15 6.42 4.70
C VAL A 47 -21.73 7.73 5.35
N LYS A 48 -22.70 8.59 5.63
CA LYS A 48 -22.47 9.97 6.10
C LYS A 48 -21.71 10.05 7.42
N GLU A 49 -21.98 9.16 8.35
CA GLU A 49 -21.26 9.10 9.63
C GLU A 49 -19.79 8.83 9.44
N ASP A 50 -19.43 7.86 8.58
CA ASP A 50 -18.06 7.48 8.28
C ASP A 50 -17.34 8.58 7.51
N LEU A 51 -18.02 9.22 6.56
CA LEU A 51 -17.49 10.37 5.84
C LEU A 51 -17.13 11.51 6.79
N ASN A 52 -17.97 11.79 7.80
CA ASN A 52 -17.67 12.81 8.80
C ASN A 52 -16.46 12.43 9.66
N LYS A 53 -16.30 11.15 10.02
CA LYS A 53 -15.10 10.65 10.72
C LYS A 53 -13.85 10.83 9.86
N LEU A 54 -13.91 10.44 8.59
CA LEU A 54 -12.79 10.60 7.65
C LEU A 54 -12.40 12.07 7.49
N LYS A 55 -13.37 12.97 7.30
CA LYS A 55 -13.13 14.42 7.20
C LYS A 55 -12.50 15.00 8.47
N ALA A 56 -12.90 14.55 9.65
CA ALA A 56 -12.28 14.97 10.91
C ALA A 56 -10.80 14.56 10.97
N VAL A 57 -10.49 13.33 10.59
CA VAL A 57 -9.09 12.83 10.54
C VAL A 57 -8.25 13.62 9.52
N ILE A 58 -8.78 13.88 8.33
CA ILE A 58 -8.10 14.71 7.32
C ILE A 58 -7.83 16.12 7.86
N SER A 59 -8.79 16.70 8.59
CA SER A 59 -8.61 18.03 9.22
C SER A 59 -7.50 18.05 10.27
N TRP A 60 -7.29 16.96 11.02
CA TRP A 60 -6.16 16.86 11.94
C TRP A 60 -4.81 16.80 11.22
N ALA A 61 -4.75 16.08 10.09
CA ALA A 61 -3.55 16.07 9.26
C ALA A 61 -3.26 17.48 8.71
N GLU A 62 -4.27 18.16 8.16
CA GLU A 62 -4.14 19.51 7.62
C GLU A 62 -3.65 20.51 8.69
N LYS A 63 -4.22 20.46 9.89
CA LYS A 63 -3.82 21.29 11.04
C LYS A 63 -2.36 21.08 11.43
N ASN A 64 -1.82 19.88 11.23
CA ASN A 64 -0.44 19.52 11.55
C ASN A 64 0.50 19.58 10.33
N ASN A 65 0.08 20.22 9.23
CA ASN A 65 0.83 20.36 7.97
C ASN A 65 1.26 19.04 7.32
N LEU A 66 0.55 17.95 7.60
CA LEU A 66 0.77 16.65 6.97
C LEU A 66 -0.07 16.52 5.72
N LYS A 67 0.51 15.93 4.68
CA LYS A 67 -0.18 15.59 3.44
C LYS A 67 -0.82 14.20 3.55
N ILE A 68 -1.91 13.99 2.83
CA ILE A 68 -2.66 12.73 2.85
C ILE A 68 -2.78 12.17 1.44
N VAL A 69 -2.50 10.90 1.29
CA VAL A 69 -2.98 10.07 0.18
C VAL A 69 -4.15 9.24 0.69
N ILE A 70 -5.31 9.39 0.09
CA ILE A 70 -6.51 8.61 0.42
C ILE A 70 -6.41 7.25 -0.26
N ALA A 71 -6.39 6.16 0.49
CA ALA A 71 -6.12 4.81 0.01
C ALA A 71 -7.15 3.79 0.52
N PRO A 72 -8.27 3.58 -0.19
CA PRO A 72 -9.20 2.52 0.17
C PRO A 72 -8.59 1.13 -0.05
N LEU A 73 -8.81 0.24 0.92
CA LEU A 73 -8.51 -1.19 0.77
C LEU A 73 -9.64 -1.93 0.08
N SER A 74 -10.85 -1.38 0.09
CA SER A 74 -12.06 -1.96 -0.48
C SER A 74 -12.72 -1.02 -1.46
N LEU A 75 -13.24 -1.56 -2.55
CA LEU A 75 -14.17 -0.92 -3.48
C LEU A 75 -15.44 -1.75 -3.63
N PRO A 76 -16.52 -1.20 -4.18
CA PRO A 76 -17.68 -2.01 -4.55
C PRO A 76 -17.29 -3.21 -5.41
N GLY A 77 -17.57 -4.42 -4.91
CA GLY A 77 -17.21 -5.70 -5.56
C GLY A 77 -15.75 -6.14 -5.37
N CYS A 78 -15.00 -5.46 -4.51
CA CYS A 78 -13.64 -5.85 -4.15
C CYS A 78 -13.42 -5.51 -2.67
N ARG A 79 -14.01 -6.31 -1.78
CA ARG A 79 -13.83 -6.15 -0.33
C ARG A 79 -12.46 -6.69 0.06
N TRP A 80 -11.73 -5.96 0.90
CA TRP A 80 -10.47 -6.42 1.45
C TRP A 80 -10.63 -7.76 2.18
N SER A 81 -9.74 -8.71 1.92
CA SER A 81 -9.90 -10.10 2.40
C SER A 81 -10.08 -10.21 3.91
N GLN A 82 -9.35 -9.43 4.72
CA GLN A 82 -9.49 -9.41 6.19
C GLN A 82 -10.88 -8.94 6.64
N ASN A 83 -11.58 -8.15 5.83
CA ASN A 83 -12.96 -7.72 6.07
C ASN A 83 -13.99 -8.68 5.43
N ASN A 84 -13.52 -9.76 4.79
CA ASN A 84 -14.32 -10.75 4.06
C ASN A 84 -14.05 -12.19 4.51
N ASN A 85 -13.76 -12.40 5.80
CA ASN A 85 -13.41 -13.71 6.36
C ASN A 85 -12.21 -14.37 5.66
N ASP A 86 -11.18 -13.58 5.38
CA ASP A 86 -9.96 -13.97 4.65
C ASP A 86 -10.21 -14.55 3.24
N LYS A 87 -11.36 -14.20 2.62
CA LYS A 87 -11.70 -14.63 1.27
C LYS A 87 -11.57 -13.47 0.28
N PRO A 88 -10.97 -13.70 -0.90
CA PRO A 88 -10.97 -12.72 -1.97
C PRO A 88 -12.40 -12.40 -2.46
N ASP A 89 -12.66 -11.14 -2.76
CA ASP A 89 -13.87 -10.69 -3.46
C ASP A 89 -13.49 -10.27 -4.88
N MET A 90 -13.88 -11.07 -5.87
CA MET A 90 -13.50 -10.90 -7.28
C MET A 90 -14.59 -10.23 -8.14
N CYS A 91 -15.73 -9.83 -7.54
CA CYS A 91 -16.86 -9.29 -8.30
C CYS A 91 -16.50 -8.07 -9.15
N LEU A 92 -15.57 -7.21 -8.66
CA LEU A 92 -15.05 -6.06 -9.42
C LEU A 92 -14.35 -6.48 -10.72
N TRP A 93 -13.63 -7.61 -10.69
CA TRP A 93 -12.84 -8.14 -11.79
C TRP A 93 -13.58 -9.10 -12.70
N GLU A 94 -14.79 -9.48 -12.32
CA GLU A 94 -15.63 -10.40 -13.09
C GLU A 94 -16.84 -9.71 -13.74
N ASN A 95 -17.26 -8.53 -13.23
CA ASN A 95 -18.49 -7.89 -13.65
C ASN A 95 -18.40 -6.37 -13.75
N TYR A 96 -18.62 -5.84 -14.94
CA TYR A 96 -18.65 -4.40 -15.20
C TYR A 96 -19.66 -3.62 -14.36
N ALA A 97 -20.74 -4.23 -13.87
CA ALA A 97 -21.70 -3.57 -13.01
C ALA A 97 -21.05 -3.14 -11.66
N TYR A 98 -20.14 -3.93 -11.12
CA TYR A 98 -19.38 -3.54 -9.93
C TYR A 98 -18.37 -2.46 -10.25
N GLN A 99 -17.73 -2.48 -11.42
CA GLN A 99 -16.85 -1.38 -11.84
C GLN A 99 -17.61 -0.05 -11.97
N GLN A 100 -18.86 -0.06 -12.43
CA GLN A 100 -19.69 1.14 -12.44
C GLN A 100 -20.00 1.65 -11.03
N LYS A 101 -20.26 0.76 -10.07
CA LYS A 101 -20.44 1.13 -8.66
C LYS A 101 -19.14 1.68 -8.05
N ALA A 102 -17.97 1.11 -8.37
CA ALA A 102 -16.68 1.61 -7.93
C ALA A 102 -16.36 2.99 -8.52
N ILE A 103 -16.70 3.23 -9.78
CA ILE A 103 -16.60 4.55 -10.42
C ILE A 103 -17.51 5.56 -9.70
N GLN A 104 -18.76 5.18 -9.38
CA GLN A 104 -19.68 6.05 -8.66
C GLN A 104 -19.16 6.37 -7.24
N PHE A 105 -18.63 5.38 -6.54
CA PHE A 105 -17.99 5.59 -5.22
C PHE A 105 -16.90 6.66 -5.29
N TRP A 106 -16.02 6.61 -6.30
CA TRP A 106 -14.97 7.61 -6.44
C TRP A 106 -15.48 8.99 -6.85
N ILE A 107 -16.54 9.08 -7.66
CA ILE A 107 -17.20 10.37 -7.95
C ILE A 107 -17.73 10.97 -6.63
N ASP A 108 -18.43 10.17 -5.84
CA ASP A 108 -19.02 10.61 -4.57
C ASP A 108 -17.91 11.05 -3.60
N LEU A 109 -16.86 10.22 -3.41
CA LEU A 109 -15.78 10.50 -2.48
C LEU A 109 -14.95 11.73 -2.90
N ALA A 110 -14.54 11.81 -4.17
CA ALA A 110 -13.77 12.94 -4.67
C ALA A 110 -14.57 14.26 -4.59
N SER A 111 -15.88 14.23 -4.84
CA SER A 111 -16.75 15.39 -4.67
C SER A 111 -16.73 15.95 -3.27
N GLU A 112 -16.64 15.08 -2.27
CA GLU A 112 -16.66 15.43 -0.84
C GLU A 112 -15.28 15.86 -0.31
N LEU A 113 -14.19 15.37 -0.93
CA LEU A 113 -12.83 15.53 -0.43
C LEU A 113 -12.00 16.59 -1.16
N LYS A 114 -12.35 16.98 -2.37
CA LYS A 114 -11.55 17.88 -3.26
C LYS A 114 -11.21 19.26 -2.66
N TYR A 115 -11.84 19.65 -1.58
CA TYR A 115 -11.60 20.95 -0.93
C TYR A 115 -10.54 20.91 0.17
N PHE A 116 -10.06 19.73 0.55
CA PHE A 116 -8.98 19.59 1.53
C PHE A 116 -7.63 19.78 0.84
N SER A 117 -6.92 20.84 1.19
CA SER A 117 -5.64 21.19 0.56
C SER A 117 -4.51 20.22 0.93
N CYS A 118 -4.64 19.49 2.01
CA CYS A 118 -3.68 18.48 2.46
C CYS A 118 -3.79 17.16 1.67
N ILE A 119 -4.87 16.92 0.91
CA ILE A 119 -4.97 15.72 0.06
C ILE A 119 -4.14 15.92 -1.19
N VAL A 120 -3.09 15.11 -1.32
CA VAL A 120 -2.13 15.20 -2.43
C VAL A 120 -2.33 14.12 -3.48
N ALA A 121 -3.07 13.05 -3.18
CA ALA A 121 -3.49 12.06 -4.16
C ALA A 121 -4.70 11.22 -3.69
N TYR A 122 -5.42 10.67 -4.66
CA TYR A 122 -6.37 9.58 -4.52
C TYR A 122 -5.72 8.30 -5.03
N ASP A 123 -5.42 7.38 -4.15
CA ASP A 123 -4.97 6.04 -4.49
C ASP A 123 -6.21 5.17 -4.75
N ILE A 124 -6.38 4.73 -5.98
CA ILE A 124 -7.68 4.20 -6.43
C ILE A 124 -8.08 2.92 -5.70
N LEU A 125 -7.16 2.01 -5.50
CA LEU A 125 -7.38 0.75 -4.80
C LEU A 125 -6.05 0.16 -4.35
N ASN A 126 -5.96 -0.21 -3.08
CA ASN A 126 -4.83 -0.94 -2.53
C ASN A 126 -4.72 -2.34 -3.14
N GLU A 127 -3.53 -2.69 -3.60
CA GLU A 127 -3.15 -4.04 -4.00
C GLU A 127 -4.16 -4.75 -4.93
N PRO A 128 -4.52 -4.13 -6.08
CA PRO A 128 -5.40 -4.79 -7.02
C PRO A 128 -4.80 -6.10 -7.51
N CYS A 129 -5.61 -7.14 -7.59
CA CYS A 129 -5.16 -8.44 -8.10
C CYS A 129 -6.19 -9.06 -9.04
N PRO A 130 -6.43 -8.46 -10.22
CA PRO A 130 -7.33 -9.04 -11.22
C PRO A 130 -6.85 -10.38 -11.76
N GLU A 131 -5.57 -10.73 -11.55
CA GLU A 131 -4.94 -11.98 -12.00
C GLU A 131 -5.32 -13.18 -11.12
N LEU A 132 -5.86 -12.94 -9.94
CA LEU A 132 -6.18 -14.00 -8.99
C LEU A 132 -7.16 -15.01 -9.62
N PHE A 133 -6.91 -16.29 -9.41
CA PHE A 133 -7.64 -17.43 -10.00
C PHE A 133 -7.59 -17.56 -11.54
N THR A 134 -6.73 -16.81 -12.22
CA THR A 134 -6.61 -16.86 -13.68
C THR A 134 -5.45 -17.73 -14.19
N ASN A 135 -4.80 -18.50 -13.31
CA ASN A 135 -3.64 -19.33 -13.62
C ASN A 135 -2.45 -18.55 -14.22
N ILE A 136 -2.13 -17.39 -13.65
CA ILE A 136 -0.87 -16.71 -13.96
C ILE A 136 0.32 -17.52 -13.37
N GLU A 137 1.39 -17.62 -14.13
CA GLU A 137 2.59 -18.33 -13.71
C GLU A 137 3.27 -17.64 -12.53
N GLU A 138 3.88 -18.41 -11.63
CA GLU A 138 4.66 -17.87 -10.53
C GLU A 138 5.98 -17.27 -11.05
N GLN A 139 6.41 -16.15 -10.49
CA GLN A 139 7.71 -15.58 -10.80
C GLN A 139 8.82 -16.40 -10.13
N THR A 140 9.77 -16.88 -10.92
CA THR A 140 10.90 -17.68 -10.45
C THR A 140 12.24 -16.97 -10.52
N VAL A 141 12.31 -15.90 -11.31
CA VAL A 141 13.53 -15.09 -11.49
C VAL A 141 13.24 -13.63 -11.19
N PRO A 142 13.99 -12.96 -10.28
CA PRO A 142 13.84 -11.54 -10.05
C PRO A 142 14.00 -10.72 -11.33
N GLY A 143 13.05 -9.84 -11.59
CA GLY A 143 13.06 -9.01 -12.80
C GLY A 143 12.43 -9.65 -14.04
N GLU A 144 11.94 -10.88 -13.98
CA GLU A 144 11.12 -11.47 -15.03
C GLU A 144 9.70 -10.89 -15.01
N ALA A 145 9.18 -10.56 -16.20
CA ALA A 145 7.87 -9.95 -16.32
C ALA A 145 7.05 -10.46 -17.53
N GLU A 146 7.58 -11.39 -18.32
CA GLU A 146 6.91 -11.91 -19.53
C GLU A 146 5.55 -12.54 -19.22
N ARG A 147 5.40 -13.16 -18.05
CA ARG A 147 4.15 -13.73 -17.58
C ARG A 147 2.99 -12.72 -17.58
N PHE A 148 3.26 -11.45 -17.26
CA PHE A 148 2.26 -10.39 -17.26
C PHE A 148 1.82 -10.03 -18.68
N LEU A 149 2.74 -9.98 -19.65
CA LEU A 149 2.41 -9.74 -21.05
C LEU A 149 1.51 -10.86 -21.62
N ASN A 150 1.84 -12.11 -21.31
CA ASN A 150 1.06 -13.27 -21.72
C ASN A 150 -0.33 -13.24 -21.09
N TRP A 151 -0.42 -12.90 -19.81
CA TRP A 151 -1.67 -12.78 -19.10
C TRP A 151 -2.54 -11.66 -19.71
N TYR A 152 -2.00 -10.43 -19.85
CA TYR A 152 -2.72 -9.29 -20.38
C TYR A 152 -3.27 -9.53 -21.81
N SER A 153 -2.52 -10.20 -22.65
CA SER A 153 -2.99 -10.55 -24.02
C SER A 153 -4.30 -11.33 -24.03
N ARG A 154 -4.58 -12.10 -22.98
CA ARG A 154 -5.79 -12.91 -22.81
C ARG A 154 -6.94 -12.15 -22.16
N PHE A 155 -6.64 -11.22 -21.26
CA PHE A 155 -7.61 -10.57 -20.39
C PHE A 155 -7.89 -9.09 -20.73
N LYS A 156 -7.15 -8.50 -21.67
CA LYS A 156 -7.46 -7.14 -22.16
C LYS A 156 -8.89 -7.05 -22.69
N ASN A 157 -9.54 -5.92 -22.47
CA ASN A 157 -10.93 -5.65 -22.81
C ASN A 157 -11.96 -6.54 -22.08
N THR A 158 -11.58 -7.18 -21.00
CA THR A 158 -12.49 -7.88 -20.08
C THR A 158 -12.60 -7.10 -18.77
N PRO A 159 -13.45 -7.49 -17.81
CA PRO A 159 -13.46 -6.86 -16.50
C PRO A 159 -12.11 -6.98 -15.75
N HIS A 160 -11.26 -7.95 -16.05
CA HIS A 160 -9.91 -8.09 -15.49
C HIS A 160 -8.92 -7.03 -16.01
N ASP A 161 -9.25 -6.25 -17.05
CA ASP A 161 -8.38 -5.22 -17.62
C ASP A 161 -8.26 -4.02 -16.69
N LEU A 162 -7.29 -4.08 -15.77
CA LEU A 162 -7.01 -3.05 -14.78
C LEU A 162 -6.66 -1.71 -15.42
N PHE A 163 -5.87 -1.71 -16.50
CA PHE A 163 -5.51 -0.50 -17.22
C PHE A 163 -6.75 0.24 -17.75
N SER A 164 -7.65 -0.47 -18.39
CA SER A 164 -8.91 0.07 -18.89
C SER A 164 -9.85 0.51 -17.77
N PHE A 165 -9.87 -0.19 -16.64
CA PHE A 165 -10.61 0.22 -15.44
C PHE A 165 -10.11 1.57 -14.92
N TYR A 166 -8.78 1.74 -14.78
CA TYR A 166 -8.20 3.00 -14.32
C TYR A 166 -8.49 4.16 -15.28
N GLN A 167 -8.41 3.97 -16.59
CA GLN A 167 -8.77 5.03 -17.54
C GLN A 167 -10.20 5.53 -17.31
N ARG A 168 -11.15 4.61 -17.10
CA ARG A 168 -12.57 4.96 -16.89
C ARG A 168 -12.81 5.65 -15.55
N ILE A 169 -12.20 5.17 -14.47
CA ILE A 169 -12.39 5.74 -13.14
C ILE A 169 -11.74 7.12 -13.02
N ILE A 170 -10.54 7.30 -13.57
CA ILE A 170 -9.87 8.61 -13.59
C ILE A 170 -10.69 9.62 -14.40
N LYS A 171 -11.16 9.26 -15.59
CA LYS A 171 -12.04 10.10 -16.37
C LYS A 171 -13.28 10.54 -15.61
N ALA A 172 -13.87 9.65 -14.82
CA ALA A 172 -15.03 9.94 -13.99
C ALA A 172 -14.67 10.89 -12.83
N ILE A 173 -13.56 10.65 -12.11
CA ILE A 173 -13.07 11.56 -11.07
C ILE A 173 -12.86 12.97 -11.64
N ARG A 174 -12.34 13.11 -12.85
CA ARG A 174 -12.09 14.41 -13.49
C ARG A 174 -13.35 15.19 -13.81
N THR A 175 -14.52 14.57 -13.76
CA THR A 175 -15.81 15.31 -13.87
C THR A 175 -16.13 16.14 -12.63
N VAL A 176 -15.53 15.81 -11.48
CA VAL A 176 -15.79 16.47 -10.19
C VAL A 176 -14.54 17.10 -9.58
N ASP A 177 -13.35 16.52 -9.84
CA ASP A 177 -12.07 17.01 -9.36
C ASP A 177 -11.01 16.96 -10.48
N THR A 178 -10.64 18.11 -10.99
CA THR A 178 -9.64 18.27 -12.06
C THR A 178 -8.23 18.54 -11.55
N VAL A 179 -8.05 18.64 -10.22
CA VAL A 179 -6.81 19.14 -9.61
C VAL A 179 -6.02 18.04 -8.91
N THR A 180 -6.65 17.28 -8.03
CA THR A 180 -5.98 16.29 -7.19
C THR A 180 -5.36 15.17 -8.03
N PRO A 181 -4.06 14.86 -7.84
CA PRO A 181 -3.42 13.71 -8.47
C PRO A 181 -4.16 12.39 -8.16
N VAL A 182 -4.07 11.45 -9.10
CA VAL A 182 -4.58 10.09 -8.90
C VAL A 182 -3.39 9.14 -8.86
N MET A 183 -3.30 8.33 -7.82
CA MET A 183 -2.31 7.29 -7.68
C MET A 183 -2.91 5.95 -8.13
N VAL A 184 -2.14 5.17 -8.85
CA VAL A 184 -2.54 3.86 -9.36
C VAL A 184 -1.46 2.84 -9.05
N GLU A 185 -1.89 1.64 -8.76
CA GLU A 185 -1.03 0.49 -8.52
C GLU A 185 -1.21 -0.52 -9.64
N ALA A 186 -0.13 -1.20 -10.04
CA ALA A 186 -0.24 -2.30 -11.00
C ALA A 186 -0.94 -3.51 -10.35
N GLY A 187 -1.28 -4.50 -11.15
CA GLY A 187 -1.86 -5.75 -10.69
C GLY A 187 -0.94 -6.59 -9.80
N PHE A 188 -1.39 -7.78 -9.49
CA PHE A 188 -0.67 -8.76 -8.68
C PHE A 188 -0.16 -8.19 -7.35
N TYR A 189 -1.09 -7.57 -6.59
CA TYR A 189 -0.79 -6.94 -5.29
C TYR A 189 0.23 -5.80 -5.37
N ALA A 190 0.04 -4.90 -6.35
CA ALA A 190 0.93 -3.75 -6.61
C ALA A 190 2.37 -4.15 -6.95
N GLN A 191 2.57 -5.33 -7.56
CA GLN A 191 3.91 -5.79 -7.95
C GLN A 191 4.50 -4.89 -9.04
N PRO A 192 5.74 -4.36 -8.89
CA PRO A 192 6.30 -3.40 -9.84
C PRO A 192 6.43 -3.93 -11.27
N SER A 193 6.72 -5.22 -11.45
CA SER A 193 6.83 -5.84 -12.79
C SER A 193 5.48 -6.00 -13.51
N ALA A 194 4.33 -5.92 -12.80
CA ALA A 194 3.01 -6.00 -13.42
C ALA A 194 2.68 -4.79 -14.32
N TYR A 195 3.40 -3.67 -14.19
CA TYR A 195 3.27 -2.55 -15.14
C TYR A 195 3.61 -2.93 -16.58
N LEU A 196 4.37 -4.00 -16.81
CA LEU A 196 4.69 -4.46 -18.17
C LEU A 196 3.48 -4.95 -18.94
N GLU A 197 2.41 -5.33 -18.28
CA GLU A 197 1.16 -5.66 -18.97
C GLU A 197 0.48 -4.43 -19.61
N TRP A 198 0.77 -3.22 -19.10
CA TRP A 198 0.16 -2.01 -19.58
C TRP A 198 0.72 -1.59 -20.93
N PRO A 199 -0.12 -1.41 -21.96
CA PRO A 199 0.32 -1.11 -23.32
C PRO A 199 0.99 0.27 -23.43
N GLU A 200 0.56 1.19 -22.58
CA GLU A 200 0.99 2.58 -22.55
C GLU A 200 0.80 3.19 -21.15
N LYS A 201 1.25 4.42 -20.96
CA LYS A 201 0.90 5.20 -19.77
C LYS A 201 -0.55 5.67 -19.85
N LEU A 202 -1.16 5.91 -18.69
CA LEU A 202 -2.48 6.53 -18.60
C LEU A 202 -2.46 7.95 -19.17
N GLU A 203 -3.55 8.38 -19.81
CA GLU A 203 -3.64 9.66 -20.53
C GLU A 203 -3.56 10.86 -19.58
N ASP A 204 -4.07 10.76 -18.37
CA ASP A 204 -4.07 11.84 -17.39
C ASP A 204 -2.66 12.18 -16.92
N ILE A 205 -2.27 13.45 -17.07
CA ILE A 205 -0.92 13.92 -16.72
C ILE A 205 -0.65 14.00 -15.21
N LYS A 206 -1.69 13.90 -14.37
CA LYS A 206 -1.60 13.95 -12.91
C LYS A 206 -1.67 12.56 -12.28
N VAL A 207 -1.32 11.50 -13.02
CA VAL A 207 -1.23 10.15 -12.48
C VAL A 207 0.11 9.93 -11.80
N LEU A 208 0.09 9.40 -10.60
CA LEU A 208 1.24 8.84 -9.89
C LEU A 208 1.22 7.31 -10.06
N TYR A 209 2.38 6.74 -10.37
CA TYR A 209 2.54 5.30 -10.57
C TYR A 209 3.16 4.69 -9.34
N SER A 210 2.43 3.81 -8.69
CA SER A 210 2.78 3.27 -7.39
C SER A 210 3.03 1.77 -7.41
N PHE A 211 3.86 1.29 -6.50
CA PHE A 211 4.11 -0.12 -6.27
C PHE A 211 4.39 -0.39 -4.80
N HIS A 212 4.23 -1.66 -4.40
CA HIS A 212 4.61 -2.17 -3.10
C HIS A 212 5.90 -3.00 -3.20
N MET A 213 6.73 -2.96 -2.15
CA MET A 213 7.98 -3.69 -2.10
C MET A 213 8.14 -4.45 -0.79
N TYR A 214 7.74 -5.71 -0.84
CA TYR A 214 7.91 -6.66 0.26
C TYR A 214 8.80 -7.84 -0.12
N GLU A 215 9.29 -7.88 -1.37
CA GLU A 215 10.16 -8.98 -1.80
C GLU A 215 11.58 -8.89 -1.21
N PRO A 216 12.14 -10.07 -0.84
CA PRO A 216 11.55 -11.41 -0.96
C PRO A 216 10.56 -11.69 0.19
N TYR A 217 9.28 -11.90 -0.11
CA TYR A 217 8.21 -12.05 0.88
C TYR A 217 8.45 -13.20 1.87
N SER A 218 9.16 -14.25 1.43
CA SER A 218 9.56 -15.34 2.31
C SER A 218 10.47 -14.88 3.47
N PHE A 219 11.18 -13.75 3.32
CA PHE A 219 11.98 -13.14 4.37
C PHE A 219 11.20 -12.06 5.14
N THR A 220 10.52 -11.15 4.43
CA THR A 220 9.92 -9.96 5.06
C THR A 220 8.68 -10.25 5.89
N SER A 221 8.03 -11.39 5.64
CA SER A 221 6.77 -11.78 6.25
C SER A 221 6.91 -12.25 7.72
N VAL A 222 5.79 -12.26 8.44
CA VAL A 222 5.69 -12.81 9.80
C VAL A 222 5.97 -14.31 9.84
N ASN A 223 5.75 -15.01 8.74
CA ASN A 223 6.02 -16.45 8.68
C ASN A 223 7.50 -16.78 8.85
N ASN A 224 8.40 -15.92 8.33
CA ASN A 224 9.83 -16.11 8.56
C ASN A 224 10.17 -16.06 10.05
N PHE A 225 9.66 -15.06 10.77
CA PHE A 225 9.84 -14.95 12.21
C PHE A 225 9.24 -16.16 12.96
N ARG A 226 8.00 -16.53 12.66
CA ARG A 226 7.31 -17.67 13.27
C ARG A 226 8.03 -19.01 13.05
N ASN A 227 8.73 -19.13 11.93
CA ASN A 227 9.57 -20.29 11.59
C ASN A 227 11.02 -20.17 12.11
N GLY A 228 11.27 -19.35 13.13
CA GLY A 228 12.56 -19.20 13.78
C GLY A 228 13.60 -18.42 12.99
N ASN A 229 13.18 -17.51 12.09
CA ASN A 229 14.05 -16.78 11.16
C ASN A 229 14.84 -17.74 10.25
N LYS A 230 14.13 -18.61 9.54
CA LYS A 230 14.71 -19.52 8.54
C LYS A 230 15.58 -18.78 7.55
N TYR A 231 15.14 -17.60 7.11
CA TYR A 231 15.84 -16.71 6.19
C TYR A 231 16.38 -15.48 6.90
N THR A 232 17.54 -15.02 6.46
CA THR A 232 18.20 -13.80 6.93
C THR A 232 18.60 -12.95 5.71
N TYR A 233 18.62 -11.62 5.88
CA TYR A 233 19.02 -10.70 4.81
C TYR A 233 20.35 -9.98 5.18
N PRO A 234 21.31 -9.82 4.24
CA PRO A 234 21.34 -10.49 2.94
C PRO A 234 21.60 -11.98 3.07
N GLY A 235 21.15 -12.79 2.11
CA GLY A 235 21.31 -14.22 2.20
C GLY A 235 20.58 -15.03 1.11
N LYS A 236 20.65 -16.36 1.21
CA LYS A 236 19.84 -17.25 0.39
C LYS A 236 18.40 -17.28 0.94
N ILE A 237 17.46 -16.87 0.10
CA ILE A 237 16.05 -16.72 0.46
C ILE A 237 15.21 -17.35 -0.64
N GLN A 238 14.13 -18.02 -0.25
CA GLN A 238 13.19 -18.60 -1.21
C GLN A 238 12.50 -17.49 -2.03
N PHE A 239 12.52 -17.67 -3.36
CA PHE A 239 11.81 -16.85 -4.31
C PHE A 239 11.20 -17.76 -5.40
N GLY A 240 9.88 -17.81 -5.50
CA GLY A 240 9.21 -18.84 -6.26
C GLY A 240 9.57 -20.23 -5.75
N SER A 241 9.94 -21.14 -6.67
CA SER A 241 10.36 -22.50 -6.37
C SER A 241 11.80 -22.63 -5.85
N ASP A 242 12.63 -21.61 -5.99
CA ASP A 242 14.07 -21.68 -5.79
C ASP A 242 14.54 -20.85 -4.59
N GLU A 243 15.72 -21.17 -4.06
CA GLU A 243 16.45 -20.34 -3.11
C GLU A 243 17.57 -19.60 -3.88
N ILE A 244 17.48 -18.27 -3.91
CA ILE A 244 18.45 -17.41 -4.56
C ILE A 244 19.10 -16.47 -3.54
N TRP A 245 20.29 -15.95 -3.87
CA TRP A 245 20.93 -14.93 -3.05
C TRP A 245 20.18 -13.60 -3.19
N TRP A 246 19.77 -13.02 -2.08
CA TRP A 246 19.16 -11.69 -2.03
C TRP A 246 20.07 -10.71 -1.31
N ASP A 247 20.29 -9.58 -1.98
CA ASP A 247 20.97 -8.38 -1.49
C ASP A 247 20.43 -7.16 -2.26
N ARG A 248 21.02 -6.00 -2.04
CA ARG A 248 20.64 -4.76 -2.75
C ARG A 248 20.66 -4.91 -4.28
N SER A 249 21.63 -5.62 -4.82
CA SER A 249 21.77 -5.77 -6.29
C SER A 249 20.60 -6.56 -6.89
N VAL A 250 20.13 -7.58 -6.20
CA VAL A 250 18.94 -8.37 -6.62
C VAL A 250 17.64 -7.56 -6.42
N MET A 251 17.56 -6.74 -5.38
CA MET A 251 16.46 -5.80 -5.20
C MET A 251 16.38 -4.80 -6.35
N GLU A 252 17.52 -4.28 -6.82
CA GLU A 252 17.59 -3.42 -8.00
C GLU A 252 17.17 -4.14 -9.29
N LEU A 253 17.58 -5.40 -9.44
CA LEU A 253 17.19 -6.24 -10.57
C LEU A 253 15.67 -6.51 -10.56
N TYR A 254 15.08 -6.75 -9.39
CA TYR A 254 13.65 -6.95 -9.22
C TYR A 254 12.83 -5.75 -9.68
N LEU A 255 13.30 -4.52 -9.42
CA LEU A 255 12.66 -3.28 -9.84
C LEU A 255 12.94 -2.89 -11.30
N LYS A 256 13.89 -3.57 -11.97
CA LYS A 256 14.32 -3.19 -13.31
C LYS A 256 13.22 -3.17 -14.35
N PRO A 257 12.30 -4.16 -14.45
CA PRO A 257 11.21 -4.14 -15.44
C PRO A 257 10.35 -2.87 -15.32
N PHE A 258 9.99 -2.49 -14.11
CA PHE A 258 9.25 -1.27 -13.84
C PHE A 258 10.03 -0.02 -14.26
N THR A 259 11.29 0.06 -13.86
CA THR A 259 12.17 1.18 -14.25
C THR A 259 12.32 1.32 -15.77
N ASP A 260 12.42 0.20 -16.48
CA ASP A 260 12.51 0.19 -17.94
C ASP A 260 11.17 0.62 -18.58
N TRP A 261 10.03 0.19 -18.02
CA TRP A 261 8.70 0.62 -18.44
C TRP A 261 8.51 2.14 -18.25
N LEU A 262 8.91 2.69 -17.09
CA LEU A 262 8.86 4.15 -16.84
C LEU A 262 9.67 4.93 -17.88
N LYS A 263 10.88 4.48 -18.19
CA LYS A 263 11.75 5.11 -19.21
C LYS A 263 11.13 5.04 -20.60
N LYS A 264 10.62 3.87 -20.99
CA LYS A 264 9.95 3.64 -22.29
C LYS A 264 8.80 4.61 -22.48
N HIS A 265 8.02 4.87 -21.45
CA HIS A 265 6.83 5.73 -21.50
C HIS A 265 7.12 7.19 -21.09
N THR A 266 8.38 7.53 -20.85
CA THR A 266 8.83 8.88 -20.47
C THR A 266 8.08 9.43 -19.26
N ILE A 267 7.96 8.62 -18.21
CA ILE A 267 7.33 8.99 -16.95
C ILE A 267 8.38 9.63 -16.04
N PRO A 268 8.18 10.88 -15.59
CA PRO A 268 9.10 11.55 -14.68
C PRO A 268 9.18 10.84 -13.33
N VAL A 269 10.38 10.79 -12.74
CA VAL A 269 10.62 10.08 -11.46
C VAL A 269 9.81 10.63 -10.30
N ASN A 270 9.50 11.93 -10.28
CA ASN A 270 8.64 12.57 -9.29
C ASN A 270 7.14 12.19 -9.40
N ARG A 271 6.80 11.30 -10.31
CA ARG A 271 5.48 10.66 -10.43
C ARG A 271 5.50 9.18 -10.02
N VAL A 272 6.57 8.75 -9.37
CA VAL A 272 6.76 7.36 -8.95
C VAL A 272 6.77 7.29 -7.43
N VAL A 273 6.00 6.35 -6.89
CA VAL A 273 5.81 6.17 -5.45
C VAL A 273 5.99 4.70 -5.08
N ALA A 274 6.89 4.39 -4.17
CA ALA A 274 6.84 3.13 -3.42
C ALA A 274 5.89 3.36 -2.24
N SER A 275 4.60 3.09 -2.42
CA SER A 275 3.55 3.48 -1.47
C SER A 275 3.47 2.57 -0.25
N GLU A 276 4.07 1.39 -0.33
CA GLU A 276 4.33 0.52 0.80
C GLU A 276 5.62 -0.26 0.62
N PHE A 277 6.39 -0.37 1.69
CA PHE A 277 7.45 -1.37 1.87
C PHE A 277 7.68 -1.62 3.33
N GLY A 278 8.22 -2.79 3.66
CA GLY A 278 8.53 -3.11 5.04
C GLY A 278 9.03 -4.53 5.23
N CYS A 279 9.44 -4.80 6.45
CA CYS A 279 9.86 -6.13 6.90
C CYS A 279 9.46 -6.28 8.36
N VAL A 280 9.01 -7.46 8.76
CA VAL A 280 8.73 -7.71 10.18
C VAL A 280 9.96 -7.42 11.01
N ARG A 281 9.84 -6.51 11.97
CA ARG A 281 10.93 -5.92 12.77
C ARG A 281 11.82 -6.91 13.50
N ARG A 282 11.34 -8.15 13.68
CA ARG A 282 12.06 -9.23 14.36
C ARG A 282 12.74 -10.23 13.39
N ASN A 283 12.65 -10.01 12.08
CA ASN A 283 13.40 -10.79 11.10
C ASN A 283 14.88 -10.40 11.13
N LYS A 284 15.78 -11.39 11.11
CA LYS A 284 17.23 -11.14 11.20
C LYS A 284 17.76 -10.47 9.92
N GLY A 285 18.32 -9.27 10.06
CA GLY A 285 18.78 -8.44 8.92
C GLY A 285 17.74 -7.46 8.43
N VAL A 286 16.67 -7.22 9.19
CA VAL A 286 15.67 -6.20 8.90
C VAL A 286 16.28 -4.81 8.77
N ASP A 287 17.28 -4.49 9.56
CA ASP A 287 18.04 -3.24 9.53
C ASP A 287 18.73 -3.04 8.18
N LEU A 288 19.44 -4.03 7.69
CA LEU A 288 20.09 -3.98 6.37
C LEU A 288 19.07 -3.93 5.22
N TYR A 289 17.97 -4.67 5.35
CA TYR A 289 16.90 -4.64 4.35
C TYR A 289 16.26 -3.25 4.24
N LEU A 290 15.93 -2.61 5.36
CA LEU A 290 15.33 -1.27 5.36
C LEU A 290 16.29 -0.22 4.81
N ASP A 291 17.58 -0.27 5.19
CA ASP A 291 18.57 0.66 4.65
C ASP A 291 18.75 0.47 3.14
N ASP A 292 18.82 -0.77 2.67
CA ASP A 292 18.97 -1.10 1.26
C ASP A 292 17.77 -0.65 0.43
N ILE A 293 16.54 -0.94 0.85
CA ILE A 293 15.35 -0.53 0.08
C ILE A 293 15.20 0.98 0.03
N ILE A 294 15.36 1.69 1.14
CA ILE A 294 15.29 3.15 1.16
C ILE A 294 16.38 3.73 0.25
N THR A 295 17.61 3.24 0.36
CA THR A 295 18.71 3.68 -0.52
C THR A 295 18.40 3.46 -2.00
N VAL A 296 17.82 2.31 -2.35
CA VAL A 296 17.43 2.00 -3.73
C VAL A 296 16.36 2.96 -4.24
N LEU A 297 15.38 3.31 -3.41
CA LEU A 297 14.29 4.23 -3.77
C LEU A 297 14.80 5.67 -3.92
N GLU A 298 15.59 6.16 -2.96
CA GLU A 298 16.15 7.51 -2.97
C GLU A 298 17.12 7.73 -4.14
N ASN A 299 17.99 6.76 -4.45
CA ASN A 299 18.90 6.82 -5.60
C ASN A 299 18.15 6.91 -6.94
N ARG A 300 16.88 6.50 -7.00
CA ARG A 300 16.01 6.63 -8.16
C ARG A 300 15.17 7.92 -8.16
N GLY A 301 15.18 8.66 -7.07
CA GLY A 301 14.35 9.85 -6.88
C GLY A 301 12.86 9.52 -6.75
N TYR A 302 12.52 8.34 -6.23
CA TYR A 302 11.13 7.92 -6.00
C TYR A 302 10.65 8.41 -4.63
N HIS A 303 9.38 8.79 -4.55
CA HIS A 303 8.71 8.98 -3.27
C HIS A 303 8.50 7.63 -2.60
N TRP A 304 8.50 7.60 -1.27
CA TRP A 304 8.32 6.36 -0.53
C TRP A 304 7.53 6.53 0.77
N ALA A 305 6.82 5.47 1.16
CA ALA A 305 6.18 5.34 2.46
C ALA A 305 6.47 3.95 3.04
N PHE A 306 7.00 3.93 4.25
CA PHE A 306 7.24 2.68 4.96
C PHE A 306 5.96 2.17 5.65
N TYR A 307 5.78 0.88 5.71
CA TYR A 307 4.78 0.23 6.52
C TYR A 307 5.44 -0.32 7.79
N SER A 308 5.11 0.22 9.01
CA SER A 308 4.10 1.23 9.25
C SER A 308 4.49 2.13 10.44
N TYR A 309 3.93 3.33 10.48
CA TYR A 309 4.07 4.22 11.62
C TYR A 309 2.91 4.01 12.59
N ARG A 310 3.21 3.42 13.77
CA ARG A 310 2.27 3.22 14.88
C ARG A 310 0.92 2.64 14.44
N GLU A 311 0.97 1.59 13.65
CA GLU A 311 -0.22 0.80 13.41
C GLU A 311 -0.61 0.07 14.71
N ASP A 312 -1.89 0.13 15.04
CA ASP A 312 -2.41 -0.43 16.28
C ASP A 312 -2.43 -1.94 16.29
N GLY A 313 -2.36 -2.52 17.48
CA GLY A 313 -2.64 -3.92 17.78
C GLY A 313 -1.65 -4.94 17.24
N TRP A 314 -1.03 -4.71 16.09
CA TRP A 314 -0.02 -5.59 15.55
C TRP A 314 1.36 -4.92 15.52
N ASP A 315 2.23 -5.42 16.39
CA ASP A 315 3.56 -4.84 16.63
C ASP A 315 4.60 -5.18 15.55
N GLY A 316 4.25 -6.00 14.55
CA GLY A 316 5.20 -6.58 13.61
C GLY A 316 5.97 -5.58 12.74
N TYR A 317 5.38 -4.42 12.45
CA TYR A 317 5.99 -3.37 11.63
C TYR A 317 6.15 -2.04 12.39
N ASP A 318 5.99 -2.04 13.70
CA ASP A 318 6.24 -0.87 14.55
C ASP A 318 7.72 -0.78 14.90
N TYR A 319 8.50 -0.10 14.07
CA TYR A 319 9.95 0.00 14.21
C TYR A 319 10.41 0.79 15.45
N GLU A 320 9.54 1.62 16.06
CA GLU A 320 9.83 2.27 17.34
C GLU A 320 10.01 1.28 18.51
N LEU A 321 9.55 0.02 18.31
CA LEU A 321 9.74 -1.08 19.28
C LEU A 321 11.09 -1.80 19.13
N GLY A 322 11.87 -1.46 18.08
CA GLY A 322 13.12 -2.16 17.77
C GLY A 322 12.90 -3.65 17.45
N THR A 323 13.92 -4.47 17.61
CA THR A 323 13.88 -5.91 17.30
C THR A 323 13.46 -6.79 18.46
N GLN A 324 13.19 -6.21 19.63
CA GLN A 324 12.90 -6.96 20.87
C GLN A 324 11.45 -7.43 20.93
N ASP A 325 11.21 -8.55 21.60
CA ASP A 325 9.86 -8.98 21.96
C ASP A 325 9.25 -8.05 23.02
N LEU A 326 7.92 -7.90 22.97
CA LEU A 326 7.17 -7.13 23.96
C LEU A 326 7.16 -7.82 25.35
N GLY A 327 7.54 -9.08 25.39
CA GLY A 327 7.54 -9.88 26.61
C GLY A 327 6.17 -10.45 26.97
N TRP A 328 6.22 -11.45 27.81
CA TRP A 328 5.01 -12.22 28.17
C TRP A 328 4.03 -11.38 29.02
N GLU A 329 4.52 -10.47 29.85
CA GLU A 329 3.69 -9.61 30.72
C GLU A 329 2.79 -8.68 29.90
N TYR A 330 3.30 -8.13 28.81
CA TYR A 330 2.54 -7.33 27.86
C TYR A 330 1.38 -8.16 27.26
N TRP A 331 1.70 -9.33 26.73
CA TRP A 331 0.69 -10.16 26.07
C TRP A 331 -0.35 -10.71 27.07
N LYS A 332 0.06 -11.02 28.30
CA LYS A 332 -0.87 -11.41 29.35
C LYS A 332 -1.86 -10.30 29.72
N ALA A 333 -1.41 -9.04 29.76
CA ALA A 333 -2.29 -7.90 29.99
C ALA A 333 -3.30 -7.76 28.83
N VAL A 334 -2.84 -7.89 27.57
CA VAL A 334 -3.71 -7.89 26.40
C VAL A 334 -4.75 -9.02 26.45
N GLU A 335 -4.34 -10.23 26.81
CA GLU A 335 -5.25 -11.38 26.97
C GLU A 335 -6.30 -11.15 28.06
N ASN A 336 -5.97 -10.39 29.09
CA ASN A 336 -6.90 -9.96 30.15
C ASN A 336 -7.83 -8.82 29.73
N GLY A 337 -7.75 -8.34 28.48
CA GLY A 337 -8.54 -7.22 27.95
C GLY A 337 -8.01 -5.83 28.32
N GLU A 338 -6.77 -5.75 28.84
CA GLU A 338 -6.11 -4.49 29.09
C GLU A 338 -5.50 -3.94 27.77
N LYS A 339 -5.26 -2.62 27.71
CA LYS A 339 -4.53 -1.96 26.62
C LYS A 339 -3.23 -1.36 27.17
N PRO A 340 -2.21 -2.18 27.47
CA PRO A 340 -0.94 -1.66 27.97
C PRO A 340 -0.27 -0.79 26.90
N PRO A 341 0.39 0.33 27.28
CA PRO A 341 1.10 1.16 26.33
C PRO A 341 2.25 0.38 25.70
N LEU A 342 2.40 0.51 24.38
CA LEU A 342 3.56 -0.03 23.68
C LEU A 342 4.84 0.70 24.12
N PRO A 343 5.94 -0.01 24.45
CA PRO A 343 7.17 0.57 24.98
C PRO A 343 8.04 1.17 23.86
N ARG A 344 7.47 2.07 23.06
CA ARG A 344 8.15 2.76 21.97
C ARG A 344 9.29 3.64 22.52
N LYS A 345 10.42 3.59 21.86
CA LYS A 345 11.62 4.38 22.19
C LYS A 345 12.52 4.53 20.98
N ASN A 346 13.42 5.50 21.02
CA ASN A 346 14.49 5.59 20.05
C ASN A 346 15.33 4.31 20.07
N ASN A 347 15.63 3.78 18.91
CA ASN A 347 16.44 2.59 18.74
C ASN A 347 17.07 2.58 17.35
N THR A 348 18.13 1.79 17.18
CA THR A 348 18.94 1.75 15.95
C THR A 348 18.17 1.31 14.71
N LEU A 349 17.09 0.52 14.87
CA LEU A 349 16.26 0.10 13.75
C LEU A 349 15.41 1.27 13.22
N PHE A 350 14.77 2.01 14.12
CA PHE A 350 13.96 3.17 13.73
C PHE A 350 14.83 4.35 13.26
N ASP A 351 16.06 4.49 13.78
CA ASP A 351 17.03 5.52 13.36
C ASP A 351 17.34 5.44 11.85
N ILE A 352 17.25 4.25 11.23
CA ILE A 352 17.42 4.10 9.79
C ILE A 352 16.39 4.93 9.02
N ILE A 353 15.14 4.93 9.47
CA ILE A 353 14.05 5.71 8.88
C ILE A 353 14.18 7.18 9.28
N LEU A 354 14.37 7.48 10.58
CA LEU A 354 14.45 8.85 11.07
C LEU A 354 15.55 9.66 10.38
N ASN A 355 16.74 9.08 10.18
CA ASN A 355 17.85 9.77 9.54
C ASN A 355 17.53 10.16 8.09
N ARG A 356 16.64 9.43 7.40
CA ARG A 356 16.19 9.77 6.04
C ARG A 356 15.11 10.86 6.04
N LEU A 357 14.26 10.92 7.07
CA LEU A 357 13.25 11.98 7.21
C LEU A 357 13.86 13.36 7.55
N ILE A 358 15.05 13.38 8.14
CA ILE A 358 15.74 14.63 8.53
C ILE A 358 16.54 15.23 7.36
N THR A 359 16.96 14.43 6.38
CA THR A 359 17.88 14.84 5.31
C THR A 359 17.21 15.40 4.06
N THR A 360 15.91 15.51 4.01
CA THR A 360 15.17 16.15 2.90
C THR A 360 15.10 17.67 3.09
N GLU A 361 16.27 18.38 3.00
CA GLU A 361 16.34 19.82 2.73
C GLU A 361 16.54 20.12 1.24
#